data_a607fe4868ab8b44eab0299086c3b233
#
_entry.id   a607fe4868ab8b44eab0299086c3b233
#
_cell.length_a   1.000
_cell.length_b   1.000
_cell.length_c   1.000
_cell.angle_alpha   90.00
_cell.angle_beta   90.00
_cell.angle_gamma   90.00
#
_symmetry.space_group_name_H-M   'P 1'
#
loop_
_entity.id
_entity.type
_entity.pdbx_description
1 polymer ?
#
loop_
_entity_poly.entity_id
_entity_poly.type
_entity_poly.pdbx_seq_one_letter_code
_entity_poly.pdbx_strand_id
1 'polypeptide(L)'
;VESGLGGESAVIKSHHNVGGLPDFVDFKEIIEPLRNLFKDEVRKAGLELGIPENLVFRQPFPGPGLGIRIIGEVNADKVRIVQDADYIYRDEVDKAVAAYKKEHGKNPSWMPNQYFAALTNMRSVGVMGDERTYDYAVALRAVNTVDFMTAESAEIPFAVLQTVMSRIINEVRGVNRVFYDLTSKPPGTIE
;
A
#
# COMPACT_ATOMS: atom_id res chain seq x y z
N VAL A 1 -4.93 -2.60 -18.89
CA VAL A 1 -5.02 -4.01 -18.53
C VAL A 1 -3.73 -4.71 -18.89
N GLU A 2 -3.04 -5.25 -17.90
CA GLU A 2 -1.65 -5.71 -17.96
C GLU A 2 -1.54 -7.21 -18.23
N SER A 3 -2.18 -7.73 -19.21
CA SER A 3 -1.93 -9.10 -19.61
C SER A 3 -1.74 -9.18 -21.11
N GLY A 4 -0.48 -9.33 -21.51
CA GLY A 4 -0.14 -9.64 -22.88
C GLY A 4 -0.82 -10.94 -23.30
N LEU A 5 -1.56 -10.90 -24.38
CA LEU A 5 -2.02 -12.08 -25.09
C LEU A 5 -0.79 -12.74 -25.73
N GLY A 6 -0.40 -13.90 -25.21
CA GLY A 6 0.51 -14.83 -25.88
C GLY A 6 1.99 -14.43 -25.89
N GLY A 7 2.73 -14.92 -24.95
CA GLY A 7 4.19 -14.98 -24.90
C GLY A 7 4.62 -15.92 -23.78
N GLU A 8 5.85 -16.42 -23.84
CA GLU A 8 6.43 -17.40 -22.89
C GLU A 8 6.54 -16.93 -21.42
N SER A 9 5.94 -15.80 -21.04
CA SER A 9 5.88 -15.36 -19.66
C SER A 9 4.71 -16.03 -18.95
N ALA A 10 5.00 -16.70 -17.84
CA ALA A 10 4.01 -17.31 -16.94
C ALA A 10 2.86 -16.35 -16.65
N VAL A 11 1.63 -16.86 -16.68
CA VAL A 11 0.42 -16.10 -16.31
C VAL A 11 0.53 -15.75 -14.83
N ILE A 12 1.04 -14.56 -14.54
CA ILE A 12 1.30 -14.08 -13.17
C ILE A 12 0.00 -13.70 -12.45
N LYS A 13 -1.12 -13.53 -13.19
CA LYS A 13 -2.38 -13.03 -12.63
C LYS A 13 -3.58 -13.85 -13.11
N SER A 14 -3.79 -14.99 -12.49
CA SER A 14 -4.94 -15.88 -12.74
C SER A 14 -6.30 -15.28 -12.33
N HIS A 15 -6.32 -14.19 -11.59
CA HIS A 15 -7.53 -13.51 -11.09
C HIS A 15 -8.02 -12.37 -12.00
N HIS A 16 -7.30 -12.04 -13.05
CA HIS A 16 -7.78 -11.13 -14.07
C HIS A 16 -8.59 -11.90 -15.12
N ASN A 17 -9.68 -11.31 -15.56
CA ASN A 17 -10.64 -11.94 -16.49
C ASN A 17 -10.09 -12.14 -17.93
N VAL A 18 -8.79 -12.26 -18.08
CA VAL A 18 -8.10 -12.50 -19.34
C VAL A 18 -7.60 -13.95 -19.31
N GLY A 19 -8.48 -14.90 -19.62
CA GLY A 19 -8.16 -16.30 -19.73
C GLY A 19 -8.29 -17.12 -18.43
N GLY A 20 -9.03 -16.65 -17.42
CA GLY A 20 -9.06 -17.31 -16.12
C GLY A 20 -10.42 -17.55 -15.47
N LEU A 21 -11.53 -17.24 -16.13
CA LEU A 21 -12.83 -17.67 -15.61
C LEU A 21 -13.05 -19.14 -15.90
N PRO A 22 -13.56 -19.92 -14.90
CA PRO A 22 -13.89 -21.31 -15.12
C PRO A 22 -14.99 -21.46 -16.18
N ASP A 23 -14.86 -22.43 -17.08
CA ASP A 23 -15.82 -22.72 -18.17
C ASP A 23 -17.23 -23.12 -17.68
N PHE A 24 -17.38 -23.38 -16.39
CA PHE A 24 -18.65 -23.84 -15.77
C PHE A 24 -19.47 -22.72 -15.11
N VAL A 25 -19.11 -21.45 -15.31
CA VAL A 25 -19.86 -20.33 -14.73
C VAL A 25 -21.07 -20.03 -15.61
N ASP A 26 -22.26 -20.22 -15.08
CA ASP A 26 -23.53 -20.04 -15.77
C ASP A 26 -23.92 -18.55 -15.83
N PHE A 27 -23.08 -17.74 -16.51
CA PHE A 27 -23.38 -16.35 -16.82
C PHE A 27 -23.94 -16.24 -18.24
N LYS A 28 -24.97 -15.41 -18.43
CA LYS A 28 -25.48 -15.11 -19.78
C LYS A 28 -24.47 -14.32 -20.61
N GLU A 29 -23.69 -13.47 -19.96
CA GLU A 29 -22.75 -12.57 -20.61
C GLU A 29 -21.76 -12.04 -19.58
N ILE A 30 -20.50 -11.80 -20.02
CA ILE A 30 -19.46 -11.09 -19.26
C ILE A 30 -19.31 -9.72 -19.88
N ILE A 31 -19.63 -8.68 -19.10
CA ILE A 31 -19.57 -7.30 -19.55
C ILE A 31 -18.27 -6.66 -19.03
N GLU A 32 -17.39 -6.26 -19.96
CA GLU A 32 -16.09 -5.65 -19.66
C GLU A 32 -15.96 -4.27 -20.34
N PRO A 33 -16.67 -3.25 -19.89
CA PRO A 33 -16.70 -1.93 -20.57
C PRO A 33 -15.34 -1.23 -20.58
N LEU A 34 -14.44 -1.59 -19.66
CA LEU A 34 -13.10 -0.98 -19.52
C LEU A 34 -11.98 -1.81 -20.15
N ARG A 35 -12.30 -2.91 -20.87
CA ARG A 35 -11.30 -3.88 -21.36
C ARG A 35 -10.20 -3.25 -22.21
N ASN A 36 -10.53 -2.24 -23.01
CA ASN A 36 -9.61 -1.61 -23.95
C ASN A 36 -9.01 -0.30 -23.44
N LEU A 37 -9.26 0.06 -22.17
CA LEU A 37 -8.75 1.28 -21.57
C LEU A 37 -7.52 1.01 -20.71
N PHE A 38 -6.54 1.90 -20.78
CA PHE A 38 -5.45 1.95 -19.85
C PHE A 38 -5.88 2.53 -18.50
N LYS A 39 -5.10 2.33 -17.45
CA LYS A 39 -5.45 2.71 -16.08
C LYS A 39 -5.67 4.22 -15.91
N ASP A 40 -4.90 5.03 -16.61
CA ASP A 40 -5.03 6.49 -16.64
C ASP A 40 -6.30 6.94 -17.40
N GLU A 41 -6.68 6.23 -18.47
CA GLU A 41 -7.93 6.47 -19.21
C GLU A 41 -9.14 6.10 -18.37
N VAL A 42 -9.09 4.99 -17.62
CA VAL A 42 -10.15 4.60 -16.67
C VAL A 42 -10.33 5.67 -15.59
N ARG A 43 -9.24 6.26 -15.11
CA ARG A 43 -9.29 7.35 -14.12
C ARG A 43 -9.94 8.61 -14.72
N LYS A 44 -9.59 8.99 -15.93
CA LYS A 44 -10.22 10.11 -16.65
C LYS A 44 -11.72 9.89 -16.83
N ALA A 45 -12.10 8.70 -17.32
CA ALA A 45 -13.51 8.33 -17.43
C ALA A 45 -14.24 8.40 -16.09
N GLY A 46 -13.60 7.96 -14.99
CA GLY A 46 -14.15 8.07 -13.65
C GLY A 46 -14.43 9.51 -13.22
N LEU A 47 -13.52 10.43 -13.51
CA LEU A 47 -13.75 11.86 -13.23
C LEU A 47 -14.90 12.43 -14.05
N GLU A 48 -14.99 12.10 -15.32
CA GLU A 48 -16.07 12.55 -16.21
C GLU A 48 -17.44 11.99 -15.80
N LEU A 49 -17.48 10.81 -15.22
CA LEU A 49 -18.68 10.22 -14.61
C LEU A 49 -19.05 10.85 -13.25
N GLY A 50 -18.29 11.82 -12.77
CA GLY A 50 -18.54 12.52 -11.51
C GLY A 50 -18.12 11.72 -10.27
N ILE A 51 -17.28 10.69 -10.41
CA ILE A 51 -16.74 9.98 -9.25
C ILE A 51 -15.77 10.93 -8.52
N PRO A 52 -15.88 11.09 -7.18
CA PRO A 52 -15.01 11.96 -6.42
C PRO A 52 -13.52 11.65 -6.63
N GLU A 53 -12.70 12.69 -6.74
CA GLU A 53 -11.27 12.60 -7.05
C GLU A 53 -10.51 11.68 -6.07
N ASN A 54 -10.84 11.74 -4.78
CA ASN A 54 -10.24 10.90 -3.74
C ASN A 54 -10.52 9.40 -3.92
N LEU A 55 -11.59 9.03 -4.61
CA LEU A 55 -11.91 7.64 -4.96
C LEU A 55 -11.22 7.23 -6.27
N VAL A 56 -11.20 8.11 -7.26
CA VAL A 56 -10.55 7.86 -8.56
C VAL A 56 -9.04 7.66 -8.39
N PHE A 57 -8.39 8.48 -7.56
CA PHE A 57 -6.95 8.44 -7.31
C PHE A 57 -6.56 7.71 -6.02
N ARG A 58 -7.49 6.96 -5.43
CA ARG A 58 -7.15 6.14 -4.25
C ARG A 58 -5.95 5.25 -4.53
N GLN A 59 -5.19 4.96 -3.50
CA GLN A 59 -4.08 4.01 -3.57
C GLN A 59 -4.55 2.64 -4.09
N PRO A 60 -3.70 1.89 -4.81
CA PRO A 60 -4.00 0.52 -5.19
C PRO A 60 -4.39 -0.33 -3.97
N PHE A 61 -5.36 -1.21 -4.16
CA PHE A 61 -5.80 -2.16 -3.15
C PHE A 61 -5.29 -3.55 -3.55
N PRO A 62 -4.65 -4.31 -2.65
CA PRO A 62 -4.12 -5.63 -2.98
C PRO A 62 -5.24 -6.60 -3.37
N GLY A 63 -5.07 -7.31 -4.49
CA GLY A 63 -6.03 -8.30 -4.97
C GLY A 63 -6.39 -9.37 -3.94
N PRO A 64 -5.42 -9.95 -3.21
CA PRO A 64 -5.69 -10.92 -2.14
C PRO A 64 -6.33 -10.31 -0.89
N GLY A 65 -6.40 -9.00 -0.78
CA GLY A 65 -6.91 -8.28 0.39
C GLY A 65 -5.81 -7.83 1.35
N LEU A 66 -6.18 -6.99 2.32
CA LEU A 66 -5.22 -6.34 3.24
C LEU A 66 -4.53 -7.31 4.21
N GLY A 67 -5.01 -8.55 4.32
CA GLY A 67 -4.39 -9.58 5.15
C GLY A 67 -2.93 -9.88 4.79
N ILE A 68 -2.52 -9.62 3.55
CA ILE A 68 -1.11 -9.78 3.11
C ILE A 68 -0.13 -8.86 3.84
N ARG A 69 -0.62 -7.78 4.47
CA ARG A 69 0.19 -6.87 5.27
C ARG A 69 0.57 -7.43 6.64
N ILE A 70 0.11 -8.64 6.96
CA ILE A 70 0.50 -9.39 8.16
C ILE A 70 1.26 -10.63 7.71
N ILE A 71 2.56 -10.68 7.99
CA ILE A 71 3.37 -11.85 7.71
C ILE A 71 3.04 -12.94 8.75
N GLY A 72 2.64 -14.13 8.25
CA GLY A 72 2.24 -15.27 9.08
C GLY A 72 0.76 -15.27 9.43
N GLU A 73 0.41 -15.85 10.58
CA GLU A 73 -0.97 -15.98 11.02
C GLU A 73 -1.65 -14.62 11.23
N VAL A 74 -2.87 -14.49 10.72
CA VAL A 74 -3.73 -13.32 10.91
C VAL A 74 -4.66 -13.55 12.09
N ASN A 75 -4.61 -12.67 13.09
CA ASN A 75 -5.52 -12.67 14.23
C ASN A 75 -5.93 -11.24 14.60
N ALA A 76 -6.91 -11.11 15.49
CA ALA A 76 -7.50 -9.82 15.84
C ALA A 76 -6.48 -8.80 16.39
N ASP A 77 -5.53 -9.24 17.22
CA ASP A 77 -4.51 -8.34 17.80
C ASP A 77 -3.56 -7.81 16.73
N LYS A 78 -3.09 -8.67 15.82
CA LYS A 78 -2.22 -8.27 14.72
C LYS A 78 -2.94 -7.34 13.73
N VAL A 79 -4.22 -7.61 13.45
CA VAL A 79 -5.05 -6.74 12.59
C VAL A 79 -5.16 -5.35 13.22
N ARG A 80 -5.45 -5.25 14.52
CA ARG A 80 -5.51 -3.98 15.22
C ARG A 80 -4.18 -3.22 15.14
N ILE A 81 -3.05 -3.89 15.42
CA ILE A 81 -1.72 -3.28 15.33
C ILE A 81 -1.48 -2.68 13.95
N VAL A 82 -1.78 -3.44 12.88
CA VAL A 82 -1.58 -2.95 11.50
C VAL A 82 -2.51 -1.79 11.19
N GLN A 83 -3.78 -1.87 11.59
CA GLN A 83 -4.75 -0.79 11.34
C GLN A 83 -4.34 0.51 12.03
N ASP A 84 -3.95 0.43 13.30
CA ASP A 84 -3.55 1.60 14.08
C ASP A 84 -2.24 2.20 13.53
N ALA A 85 -1.25 1.36 13.20
CA ALA A 85 0.02 1.80 12.63
C ALA A 85 -0.15 2.39 11.22
N ASP A 86 -0.97 1.78 10.37
CA ASP A 86 -1.27 2.27 9.02
C ASP A 86 -2.01 3.61 9.07
N TYR A 87 -2.96 3.74 9.99
CA TYR A 87 -3.67 5.01 10.20
C TYR A 87 -2.72 6.15 10.58
N ILE A 88 -1.85 5.91 11.57
CA ILE A 88 -0.86 6.91 12.01
C ILE A 88 0.08 7.28 10.87
N TYR A 89 0.58 6.28 10.13
CA TYR A 89 1.50 6.51 9.03
C TYR A 89 0.87 7.35 7.94
N ARG A 90 -0.34 7.00 7.53
CA ARG A 90 -1.06 7.74 6.48
C ARG A 90 -1.42 9.14 6.92
N ASP A 91 -1.89 9.32 8.14
CA ASP A 91 -2.24 10.62 8.72
C ASP A 91 -1.06 11.59 8.71
N GLU A 92 0.14 11.14 9.13
CA GLU A 92 1.32 12.00 9.16
C GLU A 92 1.88 12.31 7.77
N VAL A 93 1.87 11.34 6.85
CA VAL A 93 2.28 11.58 5.46
C VAL A 93 1.32 12.56 4.78
N ASP A 94 0.02 12.37 4.94
CA ASP A 94 -1.00 13.25 4.34
C ASP A 94 -0.90 14.69 4.90
N LYS A 95 -0.68 14.86 6.21
CA LYS A 95 -0.41 16.15 6.83
C LYS A 95 0.84 16.84 6.27
N ALA A 96 1.92 16.07 6.11
CA ALA A 96 3.17 16.60 5.58
C ALA A 96 3.03 17.03 4.11
N VAL A 97 2.32 16.23 3.30
CA VAL A 97 2.01 16.57 1.90
C VAL A 97 1.14 17.83 1.83
N ALA A 98 0.10 17.93 2.67
CA ALA A 98 -0.79 19.09 2.71
C ALA A 98 -0.06 20.37 3.15
N ALA A 99 0.82 20.27 4.15
CA ALA A 99 1.65 21.39 4.60
C ALA A 99 2.59 21.87 3.49
N TYR A 100 3.27 20.96 2.83
CA TYR A 100 4.15 21.28 1.70
C TYR A 100 3.40 21.94 0.55
N LYS A 101 2.23 21.38 0.18
CA LYS A 101 1.38 21.93 -0.88
C LYS A 101 0.89 23.33 -0.55
N LYS A 102 0.54 23.59 0.71
CA LYS A 102 0.11 24.92 1.18
C LYS A 102 1.22 25.95 1.05
N GLU A 103 2.46 25.58 1.34
CA GLU A 103 3.63 26.46 1.30
C GLU A 103 4.13 26.70 -0.13
N HIS A 104 4.16 25.66 -0.96
CA HIS A 104 4.82 25.68 -2.27
C HIS A 104 3.86 25.69 -3.48
N GLY A 105 2.54 25.58 -3.25
CA GLY A 105 1.52 25.57 -4.32
C GLY A 105 1.46 24.29 -5.15
N LYS A 106 2.28 23.27 -4.83
CA LYS A 106 2.37 21.99 -5.56
C LYS A 106 2.66 20.83 -4.61
N ASN A 107 2.35 19.61 -5.04
CA ASN A 107 2.73 18.41 -4.29
C ASN A 107 4.25 18.25 -4.21
N PRO A 108 4.79 17.71 -3.11
CA PRO A 108 6.23 17.41 -2.99
C PRO A 108 6.63 16.29 -3.95
N SER A 109 7.91 16.31 -4.40
CA SER A 109 8.47 15.29 -5.27
C SER A 109 8.53 13.90 -4.61
N TRP A 110 8.59 13.86 -3.28
CA TRP A 110 8.62 12.64 -2.49
C TRP A 110 7.23 12.05 -2.19
N MET A 111 6.14 12.69 -2.63
CA MET A 111 4.78 12.18 -2.42
C MET A 111 4.64 10.78 -2.99
N PRO A 112 4.36 9.76 -2.15
CA PRO A 112 4.28 8.39 -2.62
C PRO A 112 2.99 8.10 -3.39
N ASN A 113 3.07 7.19 -4.36
CA ASN A 113 1.90 6.66 -5.06
C ASN A 113 1.16 5.61 -4.23
N GLN A 114 1.90 4.87 -3.40
CA GLN A 114 1.35 3.94 -2.43
C GLN A 114 2.21 3.93 -1.18
N TYR A 115 1.56 3.91 -0.02
CA TYR A 115 2.21 3.80 1.29
C TYR A 115 1.30 3.13 2.28
N PHE A 116 1.88 2.30 3.14
CA PHE A 116 1.17 1.51 4.13
C PHE A 116 2.12 0.99 5.22
N ALA A 117 1.53 0.52 6.32
CA ALA A 117 2.23 -0.23 7.35
C ALA A 117 1.97 -1.74 7.20
N ALA A 118 2.98 -2.55 7.49
CA ALA A 118 2.90 -4.00 7.51
C ALA A 118 3.50 -4.56 8.79
N LEU A 119 2.97 -5.68 9.28
CA LEU A 119 3.48 -6.38 10.44
C LEU A 119 4.43 -7.49 10.00
N THR A 120 5.70 -7.38 10.38
CA THR A 120 6.75 -8.31 9.97
C THR A 120 6.71 -9.66 10.68
N ASN A 121 5.87 -9.83 11.71
CA ASN A 121 5.87 -10.95 12.64
C ASN A 121 7.19 -11.12 13.43
N MET A 122 8.19 -10.28 13.20
CA MET A 122 9.41 -10.22 14.00
C MET A 122 9.11 -9.61 15.35
N ARG A 123 9.68 -10.22 16.39
CA ARG A 123 9.64 -9.68 17.76
C ARG A 123 11.03 -9.34 18.22
N SER A 124 11.14 -8.30 19.03
CA SER A 124 12.40 -7.88 19.62
C SER A 124 12.21 -7.40 21.06
N VAL A 125 13.30 -7.44 21.80
CA VAL A 125 13.33 -6.85 23.14
C VAL A 125 13.35 -5.32 22.99
N GLY A 126 12.46 -4.66 23.74
CA GLY A 126 12.44 -3.21 23.93
C GLY A 126 12.48 -2.85 25.41
N VAL A 127 12.71 -1.60 25.68
CA VAL A 127 12.62 -1.02 27.01
C VAL A 127 11.65 0.14 26.96
N MET A 128 10.59 0.09 27.76
CA MET A 128 9.63 1.18 27.92
C MET A 128 9.52 1.51 29.41
N GLY A 129 10.06 2.67 29.79
CA GLY A 129 10.25 2.99 31.20
C GLY A 129 11.22 1.99 31.86
N ASP A 130 10.80 1.39 32.98
CA ASP A 130 11.57 0.41 33.71
C ASP A 130 11.28 -1.05 33.32
N GLU A 131 10.40 -1.27 32.31
CA GLU A 131 9.99 -2.61 31.94
C GLU A 131 10.61 -3.03 30.60
N ARG A 132 10.98 -4.32 30.52
CA ARG A 132 11.36 -4.96 29.27
C ARG A 132 10.09 -5.40 28.54
N THR A 133 10.01 -5.07 27.26
CA THR A 133 8.95 -5.54 26.38
C THR A 133 9.51 -6.54 25.36
N TYR A 134 8.65 -7.42 24.85
CA TYR A 134 8.97 -8.33 23.74
C TYR A 134 7.85 -8.25 22.72
N ASP A 135 7.94 -7.21 21.90
CA ASP A 135 6.86 -6.77 21.03
C ASP A 135 7.24 -6.85 19.55
N TYR A 136 6.27 -6.59 18.71
CA TYR A 136 6.39 -6.67 17.26
C TYR A 136 7.17 -5.50 16.66
N ALA A 137 7.70 -5.77 15.46
CA ALA A 137 8.22 -4.76 14.58
C ALA A 137 7.25 -4.49 13.42
N VAL A 138 6.98 -3.22 13.18
CA VAL A 138 6.20 -2.73 12.04
C VAL A 138 7.16 -2.24 10.96
N ALA A 139 6.89 -2.61 9.70
CA ALA A 139 7.55 -2.07 8.53
C ALA A 139 6.65 -1.02 7.87
N LEU A 140 7.20 0.16 7.62
CA LEU A 140 6.59 1.20 6.80
C LEU A 140 7.11 1.05 5.38
N ARG A 141 6.23 1.04 4.42
CA ARG A 141 6.58 1.01 3.01
C ARG A 141 5.94 2.16 2.28
N ALA A 142 6.69 2.85 1.45
CA ALA A 142 6.19 3.82 0.50
C ALA A 142 6.94 3.71 -0.81
N VAL A 143 6.22 3.78 -1.92
CA VAL A 143 6.80 3.62 -3.25
C VAL A 143 6.28 4.68 -4.23
N ASN A 144 7.16 5.04 -5.15
CA ASN A 144 6.86 5.81 -6.34
C ASN A 144 6.93 4.90 -7.56
N THR A 145 5.96 5.02 -8.43
CA THR A 145 5.85 4.22 -9.66
C THR A 145 5.11 5.00 -10.73
N VAL A 146 5.43 4.73 -11.99
CA VAL A 146 4.72 5.30 -13.14
C VAL A 146 3.71 4.30 -13.68
N ASP A 147 4.10 3.07 -13.85
CA ASP A 147 3.35 2.02 -14.55
C ASP A 147 3.00 0.80 -13.68
N PHE A 148 3.44 0.78 -12.42
CA PHE A 148 3.36 -0.36 -11.50
C PHE A 148 4.17 -1.60 -11.90
N MET A 149 4.90 -1.55 -13.01
CA MET A 149 5.84 -2.61 -13.39
C MET A 149 7.13 -2.50 -12.61
N THR A 150 7.62 -1.27 -12.46
CA THR A 150 8.75 -0.91 -11.62
C THR A 150 8.32 0.06 -10.53
N ALA A 151 9.01 0.06 -9.41
CA ALA A 151 8.79 1.01 -8.34
C ALA A 151 10.08 1.25 -7.55
N GLU A 152 10.25 2.48 -7.09
CA GLU A 152 11.32 2.88 -6.19
C GLU A 152 10.75 3.24 -4.82
N SER A 153 11.54 3.09 -3.75
CA SER A 153 11.12 3.57 -2.44
C SER A 153 10.99 5.10 -2.46
N ALA A 154 9.93 5.62 -1.86
CA ALA A 154 9.72 7.06 -1.78
C ALA A 154 10.66 7.67 -0.73
N GLU A 155 11.25 8.81 -1.04
CA GLU A 155 12.14 9.54 -0.14
C GLU A 155 11.33 10.42 0.85
N ILE A 156 10.51 9.79 1.69
CA ILE A 156 9.77 10.52 2.72
C ILE A 156 10.76 11.24 3.64
N PRO A 157 10.55 12.52 3.95
CA PRO A 157 11.45 13.26 4.82
C PRO A 157 11.64 12.56 6.17
N PHE A 158 12.89 12.44 6.61
CA PHE A 158 13.25 11.72 7.84
C PHE A 158 12.50 12.27 9.07
N ALA A 159 12.25 13.57 9.13
CA ALA A 159 11.48 14.19 10.21
C ALA A 159 10.02 13.66 10.27
N VAL A 160 9.39 13.40 9.11
CA VAL A 160 8.06 12.79 9.04
C VAL A 160 8.11 11.35 9.54
N LEU A 161 9.11 10.57 9.09
CA LEU A 161 9.30 9.19 9.55
C LEU A 161 9.57 9.11 11.06
N GLN A 162 10.31 10.07 11.63
CA GLN A 162 10.54 10.16 13.07
C GLN A 162 9.24 10.44 13.84
N THR A 163 8.39 11.34 13.33
CA THR A 163 7.08 11.61 13.92
C THR A 163 6.17 10.38 13.88
N VAL A 164 6.12 9.70 12.73
CA VAL A 164 5.38 8.44 12.56
C VAL A 164 5.86 7.39 13.56
N MET A 165 7.17 7.16 13.61
CA MET A 165 7.78 6.20 14.55
C MET A 165 7.42 6.54 15.99
N SER A 166 7.57 7.80 16.40
CA SER A 166 7.26 8.23 17.75
C SER A 166 5.79 8.00 18.10
N ARG A 167 4.87 8.32 17.20
CA ARG A 167 3.45 8.07 17.38
C ARG A 167 3.14 6.58 17.46
N ILE A 168 3.66 5.76 16.53
CA ILE A 168 3.42 4.31 16.54
C ILE A 168 3.89 3.70 17.87
N ILE A 169 5.10 4.02 18.32
CA ILE A 169 5.65 3.45 19.56
C ILE A 169 4.83 3.86 20.79
N ASN A 170 4.30 5.08 20.83
CA ASN A 170 3.56 5.57 22.00
C ASN A 170 2.06 5.23 21.96
N GLU A 171 1.45 5.13 20.77
CA GLU A 171 0.01 4.97 20.62
C GLU A 171 -0.41 3.51 20.31
N VAL A 172 0.47 2.69 19.68
CA VAL A 172 0.14 1.33 19.28
C VAL A 172 0.74 0.31 20.24
N ARG A 173 -0.11 -0.30 21.05
CA ARG A 173 0.34 -1.34 21.99
C ARG A 173 0.85 -2.59 21.25
N GLY A 174 1.95 -3.15 21.72
CA GLY A 174 2.55 -4.37 21.16
C GLY A 174 3.53 -4.10 20.02
N VAL A 175 3.98 -2.86 19.85
CA VAL A 175 5.03 -2.47 18.90
C VAL A 175 6.17 -1.77 19.61
N ASN A 176 7.39 -2.23 19.41
CA ASN A 176 8.59 -1.61 19.94
C ASN A 176 9.66 -1.31 18.89
N ARG A 177 9.39 -1.57 17.61
CA ARG A 177 10.27 -1.23 16.49
C ARG A 177 9.51 -0.81 15.27
N VAL A 178 10.07 0.15 14.54
CA VAL A 178 9.58 0.61 13.25
C VAL A 178 10.73 0.59 12.27
N PHE A 179 10.53 -0.04 11.13
CA PHE A 179 11.46 -0.08 9.99
C PHE A 179 10.89 0.69 8.81
N TYR A 180 11.75 1.16 7.92
CA TYR A 180 11.36 1.67 6.63
C TYR A 180 11.91 0.76 5.53
N ASP A 181 11.05 0.21 4.68
CA ASP A 181 11.43 -0.68 3.60
C ASP A 181 11.89 0.12 2.38
N LEU A 182 13.18 0.03 2.09
CA LEU A 182 13.85 0.69 0.97
C LEU A 182 13.85 -0.13 -0.33
N THR A 183 13.23 -1.32 -0.31
CA THR A 183 13.34 -2.25 -1.43
C THR A 183 12.55 -1.76 -2.64
N SER A 184 13.22 -1.65 -3.78
CA SER A 184 12.60 -1.33 -5.06
C SER A 184 11.88 -2.54 -5.66
N LYS A 185 11.07 -2.32 -6.69
CA LYS A 185 10.52 -3.37 -7.54
C LYS A 185 11.16 -3.29 -8.93
N PRO A 186 11.83 -4.36 -9.43
CA PRO A 186 12.22 -5.56 -8.71
C PRO A 186 13.30 -5.31 -7.66
N PRO A 187 13.61 -6.21 -6.71
CA PRO A 187 13.04 -7.55 -6.53
C PRO A 187 11.79 -7.58 -5.65
N GLY A 188 11.48 -6.51 -4.92
CA GLY A 188 10.29 -6.46 -4.09
C GLY A 188 8.99 -6.38 -4.90
N THR A 189 7.87 -6.50 -4.21
CA THR A 189 6.54 -6.19 -4.75
C THR A 189 6.15 -4.76 -4.38
N ILE A 190 5.09 -4.23 -4.98
CA ILE A 190 4.54 -2.94 -4.52
C ILE A 190 3.84 -3.14 -3.18
N GLU A 191 3.25 -4.30 -2.99
CA GLU A 191 2.60 -4.74 -1.75
C GLU A 191 3.17 -6.06 -1.25
#